data_8c761be055abd1950f0cd2da62710da0
#
_entry.id   8c761be055abd1950f0cd2da62710da0
#
_cell.length_a   1.000
_cell.length_b   1.000
_cell.length_c   1.000
_cell.angle_alpha   90.00
_cell.angle_beta   90.00
_cell.angle_gamma   90.00
#
_symmetry.space_group_name_H-M   'P 1'
#
loop_
_entity.id
_entity.type
_entity.pdbx_description
1 polymer ?
#
loop_
_entity_poly.entity_id
_entity_poly.type
_entity_poly.pdbx_seq_one_letter_code
_entity_poly.pdbx_strand_id
1 'polypeptide(L)'
;MIAGYFQLICTQSVEEFTAPVAGEYKLQCWGAGNSQKGGGYSYGDITLISSIKLYVCVGGQGKNHNGYKGGLGGYNGGGKGGDGSRINAFGNAHDYIGGSGGNGATHIGFHTGLLNKFESDYKTQLLLVAGGAGGFSQGNYGLGFGGGSEGGKPARIEIYDSSGTLMIPSQYGTSANQNSGYKFGEGQQGMTKSKHGNSGAEGSGGGGGGLYGGFSPQEEGDYTNWAGGGGSGYANSSLLTNAMTIAGDTNFPSPYGGMEKGHLDDDGACIVTQISF
;
A
#
# COMPACT_ATOMS: atom_id res chain seq x y z
N MET A 1 18.36 -31.45 -9.03
CA MET A 1 18.70 -30.08 -9.47
C MET A 1 18.11 -29.10 -8.46
N ILE A 2 18.86 -28.08 -8.05
CA ILE A 2 18.38 -27.11 -7.06
C ILE A 2 17.40 -26.21 -7.79
N ALA A 3 16.15 -26.10 -7.31
CA ALA A 3 15.16 -25.15 -7.82
C ALA A 3 15.76 -23.73 -7.76
N GLY A 4 15.70 -23.00 -8.87
CA GLY A 4 16.18 -21.63 -8.91
C GLY A 4 15.33 -20.74 -8.02
N TYR A 5 15.95 -20.02 -7.11
CA TYR A 5 15.31 -19.08 -6.20
C TYR A 5 15.87 -17.68 -6.47
N PHE A 6 14.97 -16.74 -6.80
CA PHE A 6 15.32 -15.34 -7.04
C PHE A 6 14.49 -14.45 -6.11
N GLN A 7 15.16 -13.70 -5.26
CA GLN A 7 14.54 -12.71 -4.40
C GLN A 7 14.93 -11.30 -4.86
N LEU A 8 13.96 -10.43 -5.00
CA LEU A 8 14.09 -9.05 -5.39
C LEU A 8 13.60 -8.15 -4.26
N ILE A 9 14.36 -7.10 -3.99
CA ILE A 9 14.10 -6.09 -2.95
C ILE A 9 13.81 -4.74 -3.60
N CYS A 10 13.34 -3.77 -2.82
CA CYS A 10 13.08 -2.43 -3.33
C CYS A 10 14.37 -1.67 -3.66
N THR A 11 14.64 -1.51 -4.94
CA THR A 11 15.75 -0.69 -5.47
C THR A 11 15.27 0.66 -6.00
N GLN A 12 13.98 0.96 -5.89
CA GLN A 12 13.31 2.11 -6.51
C GLN A 12 13.48 2.14 -8.03
N SER A 13 13.56 0.96 -8.64
CA SER A 13 13.59 0.74 -10.08
C SER A 13 12.77 -0.48 -10.45
N VAL A 14 12.46 -0.63 -11.74
CA VAL A 14 11.88 -1.87 -12.26
C VAL A 14 13.02 -2.82 -12.59
N GLU A 15 12.95 -4.03 -12.08
CA GLU A 15 13.94 -5.07 -12.28
C GLU A 15 13.43 -6.12 -13.27
N GLU A 16 14.35 -6.73 -14.02
CA GLU A 16 14.04 -7.77 -15.00
C GLU A 16 14.40 -9.15 -14.42
N PHE A 17 13.45 -10.06 -14.45
CA PHE A 17 13.69 -11.50 -14.28
C PHE A 17 13.60 -12.17 -15.65
N THR A 18 14.62 -12.93 -16.04
CA THR A 18 14.60 -13.75 -17.26
C THR A 18 14.56 -15.22 -16.88
N ALA A 19 13.53 -15.96 -17.34
CA ALA A 19 13.41 -17.39 -17.07
C ALA A 19 14.61 -18.16 -17.65
N PRO A 20 15.46 -18.78 -16.83
CA PRO A 20 16.67 -19.44 -17.31
C PRO A 20 16.37 -20.71 -18.12
N VAL A 21 15.29 -21.40 -17.78
CA VAL A 21 14.84 -22.64 -18.44
C VAL A 21 13.31 -22.64 -18.55
N ALA A 22 12.77 -23.48 -19.43
CA ALA A 22 11.32 -23.72 -19.47
C ALA A 22 10.91 -24.52 -18.22
N GLY A 23 9.71 -24.23 -17.69
CA GLY A 23 9.20 -24.91 -16.51
C GLY A 23 8.08 -24.14 -15.83
N GLU A 24 7.64 -24.64 -14.70
CA GLU A 24 6.64 -23.97 -13.86
C GLU A 24 7.34 -23.13 -12.78
N TYR A 25 6.86 -21.91 -12.60
CA TYR A 25 7.40 -20.93 -11.67
C TYR A 25 6.31 -20.44 -10.73
N LYS A 26 6.62 -20.42 -9.44
CA LYS A 26 5.81 -19.73 -8.43
C LYS A 26 6.27 -18.28 -8.31
N LEU A 27 5.33 -17.38 -8.48
CA LEU A 27 5.51 -15.95 -8.30
C LEU A 27 4.89 -15.51 -6.98
N GLN A 28 5.60 -14.71 -6.19
CA GLN A 28 5.16 -14.24 -4.88
C GLN A 28 5.52 -12.76 -4.72
N CYS A 29 4.57 -11.94 -4.28
CA CYS A 29 4.74 -10.51 -4.03
C CYS A 29 4.24 -10.13 -2.65
N TRP A 30 4.98 -9.28 -1.96
CA TRP A 30 4.60 -8.63 -0.71
C TRP A 30 4.56 -7.12 -0.95
N GLY A 31 3.47 -6.46 -0.59
CA GLY A 31 3.37 -5.00 -0.61
C GLY A 31 4.12 -4.38 0.57
N ALA A 32 4.57 -3.15 0.44
CA ALA A 32 5.25 -2.47 1.54
C ALA A 32 4.29 -2.16 2.69
N GLY A 33 4.79 -2.24 3.91
CA GLY A 33 4.06 -1.97 5.15
C GLY A 33 4.78 -0.99 6.06
N ASN A 34 4.10 -0.51 7.07
CA ASN A 34 4.70 0.29 8.15
C ASN A 34 4.61 -0.46 9.48
N SER A 35 5.14 0.10 10.56
CA SER A 35 5.18 -0.53 11.89
C SER A 35 3.81 -0.89 12.48
N GLN A 36 2.72 -0.52 11.82
CA GLN A 36 1.36 -0.66 12.34
C GLN A 36 0.41 -1.38 11.41
N LYS A 37 0.66 -1.28 10.10
CA LYS A 37 -0.21 -1.80 9.05
C LYS A 37 0.63 -2.58 8.05
N GLY A 38 0.28 -3.84 7.86
CA GLY A 38 0.95 -4.72 6.92
C GLY A 38 0.56 -4.42 5.47
N GLY A 39 1.54 -4.52 4.59
CA GLY A 39 1.29 -4.75 3.18
C GLY A 39 0.66 -6.12 2.96
N GLY A 40 -0.03 -6.30 1.84
CA GLY A 40 -0.65 -7.56 1.47
C GLY A 40 0.31 -8.52 0.79
N TYR A 41 -0.19 -9.71 0.48
CA TYR A 41 0.53 -10.77 -0.21
C TYR A 41 -0.26 -11.26 -1.42
N SER A 42 0.41 -11.46 -2.55
CA SER A 42 -0.20 -12.05 -3.75
C SER A 42 0.73 -13.09 -4.36
N TYR A 43 0.15 -14.18 -4.85
CA TYR A 43 0.91 -15.25 -5.46
C TYR A 43 0.13 -15.96 -6.58
N GLY A 44 0.86 -16.73 -7.38
CA GLY A 44 0.33 -17.63 -8.40
C GLY A 44 1.44 -18.37 -9.11
N ASP A 45 1.06 -19.39 -9.86
CA ASP A 45 2.00 -20.24 -10.60
C ASP A 45 1.82 -19.98 -12.11
N ILE A 46 2.94 -20.01 -12.85
CA ILE A 46 2.97 -19.77 -14.29
C ILE A 46 3.95 -20.71 -14.99
N THR A 47 3.56 -21.23 -16.15
CA THR A 47 4.49 -21.94 -17.03
C THR A 47 5.18 -20.94 -17.95
N LEU A 48 6.51 -20.89 -17.87
CA LEU A 48 7.35 -20.04 -18.71
C LEU A 48 8.22 -20.89 -19.63
N ILE A 49 8.41 -20.44 -20.87
CA ILE A 49 9.49 -20.96 -21.73
C ILE A 49 10.78 -20.22 -21.41
N SER A 50 11.93 -20.84 -21.72
CA SER A 50 13.25 -20.21 -21.53
C SER A 50 13.32 -18.84 -22.19
N SER A 51 14.01 -17.91 -21.56
CA SER A 51 14.24 -16.53 -22.01
C SER A 51 13.03 -15.59 -21.98
N ILE A 52 11.86 -16.02 -21.50
CA ILE A 52 10.77 -15.11 -21.21
C ILE A 52 11.20 -14.14 -20.10
N LYS A 53 10.85 -12.88 -20.27
CA LYS A 53 11.13 -11.80 -19.34
C LYS A 53 9.90 -11.42 -18.56
N LEU A 54 10.07 -11.29 -17.26
CA LEU A 54 9.11 -10.67 -16.35
C LEU A 54 9.73 -9.41 -15.76
N TYR A 55 8.93 -8.39 -15.55
CA TYR A 55 9.35 -7.13 -14.96
C TYR A 55 8.72 -6.99 -13.58
N VAL A 56 9.57 -6.74 -12.60
CA VAL A 56 9.21 -6.67 -11.19
C VAL A 56 9.46 -5.25 -10.69
N CYS A 57 8.47 -4.68 -10.06
CA CYS A 57 8.58 -3.39 -9.38
C CYS A 57 8.21 -3.58 -7.91
N VAL A 58 9.21 -3.56 -7.03
CA VAL A 58 9.02 -3.74 -5.60
C VAL A 58 8.61 -2.42 -4.95
N GLY A 59 7.52 -2.43 -4.18
CA GLY A 59 7.00 -1.26 -3.48
C GLY A 59 7.92 -0.79 -2.37
N GLY A 60 8.07 0.53 -2.23
CA GLY A 60 8.85 1.12 -1.13
C GLY A 60 7.96 1.56 0.03
N GLN A 61 8.54 1.62 1.23
CA GLN A 61 7.88 2.22 2.40
C GLN A 61 7.62 3.71 2.19
N GLY A 62 6.43 4.16 2.63
CA GLY A 62 6.15 5.56 2.86
C GLY A 62 7.01 6.13 3.99
N LYS A 63 7.39 7.38 3.87
CA LYS A 63 8.20 8.05 4.91
C LYS A 63 7.32 8.62 6.01
N ASN A 64 7.83 8.62 7.23
CA ASN A 64 7.21 9.33 8.33
C ASN A 64 7.21 10.84 8.07
N HIS A 65 6.29 11.55 8.71
CA HIS A 65 6.30 13.01 8.73
C HIS A 65 7.58 13.56 9.38
N ASN A 66 7.93 14.78 9.02
CA ASN A 66 9.03 15.54 9.67
C ASN A 66 8.48 16.85 10.21
N GLY A 67 8.20 16.89 11.50
CA GLY A 67 7.47 17.99 12.11
C GLY A 67 6.09 18.16 11.45
N TYR A 68 5.76 19.37 11.02
CA TYR A 68 4.51 19.66 10.32
C TYR A 68 4.47 19.14 8.87
N LYS A 69 5.62 18.80 8.28
CA LYS A 69 5.70 18.31 6.90
C LYS A 69 5.25 16.86 6.79
N GLY A 70 4.32 16.59 5.87
CA GLY A 70 3.89 15.25 5.52
C GLY A 70 5.01 14.42 4.89
N GLY A 71 5.03 13.13 5.22
CA GLY A 71 5.99 12.15 4.69
C GLY A 71 5.78 11.88 3.21
N LEU A 72 6.85 11.58 2.48
CA LEU A 72 6.76 11.16 1.08
C LEU A 72 6.08 9.80 0.97
N GLY A 73 5.29 9.60 -0.09
CA GLY A 73 4.73 8.30 -0.44
C GLY A 73 5.82 7.30 -0.84
N GLY A 74 5.56 6.04 -0.58
CA GLY A 74 6.43 4.93 -0.96
C GLY A 74 6.51 4.74 -2.48
N TYR A 75 7.63 4.25 -2.95
CA TYR A 75 7.85 3.95 -4.36
C TYR A 75 6.80 2.98 -4.89
N ASN A 76 6.39 3.14 -6.14
CA ASN A 76 5.34 2.40 -6.82
C ASN A 76 3.95 2.60 -6.20
N GLY A 77 3.56 3.87 -6.06
CA GLY A 77 2.16 4.29 -5.90
C GLY A 77 1.71 4.66 -4.50
N GLY A 78 2.59 4.74 -3.49
CA GLY A 78 2.18 5.30 -2.19
C GLY A 78 1.83 6.79 -2.27
N GLY A 79 0.71 7.23 -1.68
CA GLY A 79 0.31 8.62 -1.60
C GLY A 79 1.16 9.40 -0.57
N LYS A 80 1.51 10.65 -0.85
CA LYS A 80 2.19 11.52 0.12
C LYS A 80 1.27 11.79 1.32
N GLY A 81 1.80 11.89 2.54
CA GLY A 81 1.08 12.41 3.70
C GLY A 81 0.81 13.92 3.60
N GLY A 82 -0.27 14.38 4.19
CA GLY A 82 -0.60 15.81 4.26
C GLY A 82 0.28 16.58 5.24
N ASP A 83 0.51 17.85 4.99
CA ASP A 83 1.19 18.73 5.94
C ASP A 83 0.22 19.11 7.09
N GLY A 84 0.71 19.23 8.32
CA GLY A 84 -0.01 19.80 9.44
C GLY A 84 -0.08 21.33 9.38
N SER A 85 -1.02 21.93 10.10
CA SER A 85 -1.09 23.38 10.22
C SER A 85 0.09 23.94 11.01
N ARG A 86 0.47 25.18 10.67
CA ARG A 86 1.51 25.93 11.40
C ARG A 86 0.95 27.01 12.33
N ILE A 87 -0.36 27.06 12.47
CA ILE A 87 -1.04 28.01 13.33
C ILE A 87 -2.10 27.31 14.18
N ASN A 88 -2.28 27.74 15.43
CA ASN A 88 -3.33 27.25 16.30
C ASN A 88 -4.67 28.02 16.08
N ALA A 89 -5.72 27.63 16.81
CA ALA A 89 -7.05 28.26 16.73
C ALA A 89 -7.05 29.77 17.02
N PHE A 90 -6.06 30.26 17.75
CA PHE A 90 -5.92 31.68 18.10
C PHE A 90 -5.02 32.46 17.13
N GLY A 91 -4.58 31.82 16.02
CA GLY A 91 -3.68 32.41 15.04
C GLY A 91 -2.21 32.50 15.46
N ASN A 92 -1.85 31.89 16.60
CA ASN A 92 -0.47 31.87 17.07
C ASN A 92 0.33 30.76 16.37
N ALA A 93 1.65 30.97 16.20
CA ALA A 93 2.54 29.96 15.64
C ALA A 93 2.51 28.69 16.50
N HIS A 94 2.21 27.54 15.85
CA HIS A 94 2.20 26.22 16.44
C HIS A 94 2.29 25.17 15.34
N ASP A 95 3.29 24.32 15.37
CA ASP A 95 3.45 23.28 14.35
C ASP A 95 2.71 22.00 14.77
N TYR A 96 1.62 21.69 14.06
CA TYR A 96 0.95 20.40 14.14
C TYR A 96 1.65 19.40 13.24
N ILE A 97 1.69 18.14 13.61
CA ILE A 97 2.41 17.13 12.85
C ILE A 97 1.75 16.84 11.51
N GLY A 98 2.58 16.51 10.51
CA GLY A 98 2.10 15.99 9.24
C GLY A 98 1.67 14.53 9.31
N GLY A 99 0.96 14.05 8.31
CA GLY A 99 0.67 12.63 8.11
C GLY A 99 1.87 11.91 7.48
N SER A 100 1.98 10.60 7.73
CA SER A 100 2.97 9.75 7.05
C SER A 100 2.52 9.42 5.63
N GLY A 101 3.47 9.17 4.74
CA GLY A 101 3.18 8.65 3.39
C GLY A 101 2.59 7.26 3.44
N GLY A 102 1.72 6.93 2.49
CA GLY A 102 1.26 5.57 2.21
C GLY A 102 2.38 4.75 1.57
N ASN A 103 2.30 3.45 1.69
CA ASN A 103 3.30 2.49 1.21
C ASN A 103 3.01 2.07 -0.23
N GLY A 104 4.04 1.71 -0.99
CA GLY A 104 3.93 1.30 -2.38
C GLY A 104 3.48 -0.15 -2.55
N ALA A 105 2.93 -0.45 -3.73
CA ALA A 105 2.59 -1.81 -4.14
C ALA A 105 3.77 -2.52 -4.80
N THR A 106 3.87 -3.84 -4.63
CA THR A 106 4.75 -4.68 -5.43
C THR A 106 3.97 -5.34 -6.55
N HIS A 107 4.52 -5.33 -7.78
CA HIS A 107 3.86 -6.01 -8.89
C HIS A 107 4.84 -6.75 -9.81
N ILE A 108 4.30 -7.71 -10.56
CA ILE A 108 4.96 -8.44 -11.64
C ILE A 108 4.11 -8.34 -12.90
N GLY A 109 4.74 -8.07 -14.03
CA GLY A 109 4.08 -8.01 -15.34
C GLY A 109 5.02 -8.36 -16.50
N PHE A 110 4.47 -8.36 -17.72
CA PHE A 110 5.19 -8.69 -18.94
C PHE A 110 5.87 -7.50 -19.62
N HIS A 111 5.64 -6.27 -19.16
CA HIS A 111 6.39 -5.10 -19.65
C HIS A 111 6.90 -4.25 -18.48
N THR A 112 7.86 -3.38 -18.77
CA THR A 112 8.47 -2.47 -17.80
C THR A 112 7.55 -1.30 -17.48
N GLY A 113 7.65 -0.76 -16.27
CA GLY A 113 6.94 0.45 -15.85
C GLY A 113 6.49 0.39 -14.40
N LEU A 114 6.08 1.53 -13.87
CA LEU A 114 5.35 1.61 -12.59
C LEU A 114 3.93 1.08 -12.78
N LEU A 115 3.29 0.67 -11.70
CA LEU A 115 1.97 0.03 -11.75
C LEU A 115 0.91 0.87 -12.50
N ASN A 116 0.94 2.20 -12.36
CA ASN A 116 0.02 3.10 -13.06
C ASN A 116 0.15 3.09 -14.60
N LYS A 117 1.18 2.44 -15.16
CA LYS A 117 1.36 2.30 -16.61
C LYS A 117 0.63 1.09 -17.20
N PHE A 118 0.06 0.23 -16.36
CA PHE A 118 -0.65 -0.97 -16.76
C PHE A 118 -2.17 -0.78 -16.91
N GLU A 119 -2.73 0.41 -16.64
CA GLU A 119 -4.18 0.62 -16.57
C GLU A 119 -4.93 0.16 -17.82
N SER A 120 -4.37 0.38 -19.01
CA SER A 120 -5.02 0.04 -20.29
C SER A 120 -4.96 -1.43 -20.65
N ASP A 121 -4.01 -2.20 -20.11
CA ASP A 121 -3.71 -3.57 -20.55
C ASP A 121 -3.49 -4.55 -19.38
N TYR A 122 -3.81 -4.16 -18.16
CA TYR A 122 -3.52 -4.96 -16.94
C TYR A 122 -4.06 -6.39 -17.01
N LYS A 123 -5.19 -6.62 -17.68
CA LYS A 123 -5.79 -7.96 -17.82
C LYS A 123 -4.93 -8.93 -18.61
N THR A 124 -4.06 -8.43 -19.48
CA THR A 124 -3.20 -9.25 -20.35
C THR A 124 -1.72 -9.13 -20.02
N GLN A 125 -1.30 -8.08 -19.33
CA GLN A 125 0.11 -7.79 -19.07
C GLN A 125 0.50 -7.86 -17.60
N LEU A 126 -0.45 -7.68 -16.67
CA LEU A 126 -0.17 -7.69 -15.24
C LEU A 126 -0.47 -9.08 -14.66
N LEU A 127 0.47 -9.65 -13.93
CA LEU A 127 0.36 -10.97 -13.31
C LEU A 127 -0.11 -10.88 -11.85
N LEU A 128 0.64 -10.14 -11.03
CA LEU A 128 0.40 -9.99 -9.60
C LEU A 128 0.53 -8.53 -9.17
N VAL A 129 -0.29 -8.14 -8.19
CA VAL A 129 -0.11 -6.92 -7.39
C VAL A 129 -0.33 -7.28 -5.92
N ALA A 130 0.63 -6.98 -5.06
CA ALA A 130 0.46 -6.96 -3.62
C ALA A 130 0.32 -5.50 -3.16
N GLY A 131 -0.83 -5.14 -2.60
CA GLY A 131 -1.13 -3.76 -2.21
C GLY A 131 -0.30 -3.31 -1.00
N GLY A 132 0.10 -2.05 -1.01
CA GLY A 132 0.78 -1.39 0.11
C GLY A 132 -0.19 -0.85 1.15
N ALA A 133 0.25 -0.75 2.41
CA ALA A 133 -0.53 -0.20 3.50
C ALA A 133 -0.67 1.33 3.40
N GLY A 134 -1.75 1.89 3.97
CA GLY A 134 -1.92 3.32 4.11
C GLY A 134 -0.97 3.93 5.14
N GLY A 135 -0.70 5.22 5.00
CA GLY A 135 0.05 6.02 5.98
C GLY A 135 -0.79 6.34 7.21
N PHE A 136 -0.14 6.70 8.30
CA PHE A 136 -0.79 7.09 9.55
C PHE A 136 -0.63 8.60 9.81
N SER A 137 -1.45 9.12 10.73
CA SER A 137 -1.32 10.43 11.35
C SER A 137 -1.05 10.24 12.85
N GLN A 138 -1.16 11.28 13.66
CA GLN A 138 -1.00 11.17 15.11
C GLN A 138 -1.99 10.16 15.70
N GLY A 139 -1.48 9.14 16.34
CA GLY A 139 -2.27 8.03 16.87
C GLY A 139 -2.46 6.87 15.87
N ASN A 140 -2.40 5.68 16.41
CA ASN A 140 -2.31 4.41 15.68
C ASN A 140 -3.69 3.89 15.22
N TYR A 141 -4.50 4.71 14.60
CA TYR A 141 -5.89 4.38 14.33
C TYR A 141 -6.12 4.09 12.86
N GLY A 142 -6.84 3.03 12.57
CA GLY A 142 -7.30 2.69 11.23
C GLY A 142 -6.93 1.31 10.73
N LEU A 143 -7.68 0.84 9.75
CA LEU A 143 -7.59 -0.48 9.16
C LEU A 143 -6.81 -0.48 7.82
N GLY A 144 -5.99 0.53 7.56
CA GLY A 144 -5.34 0.75 6.27
C GLY A 144 -4.29 -0.28 5.84
N PHE A 145 -4.51 -1.59 6.11
CA PHE A 145 -3.68 -2.68 5.58
C PHE A 145 -3.77 -2.76 4.05
N GLY A 146 -2.70 -3.19 3.40
CA GLY A 146 -2.65 -3.39 1.95
C GLY A 146 -3.11 -4.79 1.54
N GLY A 147 -3.36 -4.98 0.24
CA GLY A 147 -3.62 -6.28 -0.37
C GLY A 147 -5.02 -6.84 -0.15
N GLY A 148 -5.17 -8.12 -0.47
CA GLY A 148 -6.48 -8.73 -0.57
C GLY A 148 -7.25 -8.24 -1.81
N SER A 149 -8.45 -8.77 -2.04
CA SER A 149 -9.36 -8.22 -3.06
C SER A 149 -9.82 -6.81 -2.71
N GLU A 150 -9.72 -6.45 -1.45
CA GLU A 150 -10.08 -5.15 -0.88
C GLU A 150 -9.01 -4.74 0.14
N GLY A 151 -8.41 -3.55 -0.04
CA GLY A 151 -7.49 -2.97 0.93
C GLY A 151 -8.23 -2.45 2.16
N GLY A 152 -7.53 -2.29 3.28
CA GLY A 152 -8.12 -1.73 4.50
C GLY A 152 -8.63 -0.31 4.31
N LYS A 153 -9.77 0.00 4.90
CA LYS A 153 -10.40 1.33 4.83
C LYS A 153 -9.52 2.41 5.45
N PRO A 154 -9.57 3.64 4.93
CA PRO A 154 -9.09 4.78 5.70
C PRO A 154 -9.93 4.90 6.97
N ALA A 155 -9.32 5.30 8.06
CA ALA A 155 -10.03 5.37 9.33
C ALA A 155 -9.82 6.70 10.02
N ARG A 156 -10.84 7.07 10.76
CA ARG A 156 -10.89 8.17 11.68
C ARG A 156 -11.10 7.63 13.11
N ILE A 157 -10.59 8.33 14.10
CA ILE A 157 -10.95 8.08 15.49
C ILE A 157 -12.36 8.60 15.75
N GLU A 158 -13.16 7.77 16.39
CA GLU A 158 -14.38 8.23 17.05
C GLU A 158 -14.02 8.83 18.40
N ILE A 159 -14.30 10.12 18.56
CA ILE A 159 -14.10 10.81 19.83
C ILE A 159 -15.44 10.95 20.53
N TYR A 160 -15.53 10.44 21.74
CA TYR A 160 -16.73 10.55 22.59
C TYR A 160 -16.47 11.60 23.65
N ASP A 161 -17.48 12.39 23.99
CA ASP A 161 -17.42 13.29 25.14
C ASP A 161 -17.54 12.51 26.46
N SER A 162 -17.44 13.20 27.58
CA SER A 162 -17.55 12.60 28.91
C SER A 162 -18.92 11.97 29.20
N SER A 163 -19.94 12.23 28.38
CA SER A 163 -21.27 11.64 28.46
C SER A 163 -21.39 10.39 27.56
N GLY A 164 -20.37 10.04 26.79
CA GLY A 164 -20.40 8.94 25.83
C GLY A 164 -21.07 9.34 24.50
N THR A 165 -21.30 10.63 24.26
CA THR A 165 -21.85 11.10 22.99
C THR A 165 -20.74 11.21 21.96
N LEU A 166 -20.97 10.61 20.78
CA LEU A 166 -20.02 10.69 19.67
C LEU A 166 -19.93 12.15 19.17
N MET A 167 -18.80 12.79 19.46
CA MET A 167 -18.56 14.18 19.06
C MET A 167 -18.29 14.32 17.57
N ILE A 168 -17.82 13.25 16.95
CA ILE A 168 -17.50 13.25 15.53
C ILE A 168 -17.96 11.92 14.90
N PRO A 169 -18.91 11.95 13.95
CA PRO A 169 -19.34 10.76 13.23
C PRO A 169 -18.14 10.11 12.53
N SER A 170 -17.99 8.81 12.68
CA SER A 170 -17.00 8.05 11.91
C SER A 170 -17.36 8.11 10.43
N GLN A 171 -16.66 8.90 9.65
CA GLN A 171 -16.77 8.85 8.20
C GLN A 171 -15.70 7.89 7.69
N TYR A 172 -16.10 6.67 7.44
CA TYR A 172 -15.24 5.69 6.77
C TYR A 172 -15.25 6.01 5.29
N GLY A 173 -14.08 6.35 4.73
CA GLY A 173 -13.89 6.33 3.30
C GLY A 173 -14.18 4.92 2.75
N THR A 174 -14.44 4.83 1.46
CA THR A 174 -14.52 3.52 0.77
C THR A 174 -13.15 2.89 0.71
N SER A 175 -13.05 1.57 0.87
CA SER A 175 -11.82 0.84 0.59
C SER A 175 -11.55 0.78 -0.90
N ALA A 176 -10.27 0.70 -1.27
CA ALA A 176 -9.88 0.31 -2.62
C ALA A 176 -10.15 -1.18 -2.83
N ASN A 177 -10.69 -1.55 -3.98
CA ASN A 177 -10.91 -2.95 -4.37
C ASN A 177 -10.40 -3.19 -5.80
N GLN A 178 -10.63 -4.38 -6.36
CA GLN A 178 -10.13 -4.73 -7.69
C GLN A 178 -10.86 -4.03 -8.85
N ASN A 179 -11.91 -3.27 -8.60
CA ASN A 179 -12.70 -2.57 -9.60
C ASN A 179 -12.68 -1.05 -9.42
N SER A 180 -12.32 -0.57 -8.22
CA SER A 180 -12.36 0.86 -7.90
C SER A 180 -11.47 1.21 -6.71
N GLY A 181 -11.03 2.45 -6.68
CA GLY A 181 -10.23 3.06 -5.62
C GLY A 181 -9.92 4.51 -5.99
N TYR A 182 -8.89 5.09 -5.38
CA TYR A 182 -8.52 6.46 -5.72
C TYR A 182 -8.10 6.58 -7.19
N LYS A 183 -7.06 5.83 -7.58
CA LYS A 183 -6.60 5.69 -8.97
C LYS A 183 -5.99 4.32 -9.18
N PHE A 184 -5.91 3.90 -10.44
CA PHE A 184 -5.16 2.72 -10.81
C PHE A 184 -3.67 2.92 -10.48
N GLY A 185 -3.09 2.03 -9.71
CA GLY A 185 -1.68 2.06 -9.33
C GLY A 185 -1.28 3.07 -8.25
N GLU A 186 -2.14 4.02 -7.86
CA GLU A 186 -1.76 5.14 -7.01
C GLU A 186 -2.72 5.39 -5.85
N GLY A 187 -2.18 5.54 -4.64
CA GLY A 187 -2.89 5.98 -3.43
C GLY A 187 -3.08 7.49 -3.38
N GLN A 188 -4.16 7.92 -2.74
CA GLN A 188 -4.50 9.33 -2.59
C GLN A 188 -3.51 10.05 -1.66
N GLN A 189 -3.17 11.28 -2.01
CA GLN A 189 -2.39 12.14 -1.12
C GLN A 189 -3.20 12.52 0.11
N GLY A 190 -2.54 12.57 1.27
CA GLY A 190 -3.10 13.05 2.51
C GLY A 190 -3.50 14.53 2.43
N MET A 191 -4.54 14.91 3.14
CA MET A 191 -4.99 16.29 3.20
C MET A 191 -4.03 17.14 4.01
N THR A 192 -3.58 18.23 3.42
CA THR A 192 -2.82 19.28 4.12
C THR A 192 -3.78 20.22 4.85
N LYS A 193 -3.51 20.49 6.12
CA LYS A 193 -4.32 21.40 6.94
C LYS A 193 -3.78 22.82 6.89
N SER A 194 -4.61 23.75 6.44
CA SER A 194 -4.23 25.17 6.34
C SER A 194 -4.74 26.02 7.50
N LYS A 195 -5.76 25.53 8.19
CA LYS A 195 -6.40 26.21 9.33
C LYS A 195 -6.65 25.27 10.45
N HIS A 196 -6.68 25.80 11.63
CA HIS A 196 -7.05 25.15 12.85
C HIS A 196 -8.53 25.40 13.15
N GLY A 197 -9.29 24.31 13.32
CA GLY A 197 -10.52 24.35 14.10
C GLY A 197 -10.18 24.31 15.60
N ASN A 198 -11.14 24.09 16.48
CA ASN A 198 -10.95 24.17 17.94
C ASN A 198 -10.04 23.05 18.53
N SER A 199 -9.62 22.07 17.74
CA SER A 199 -8.81 20.95 18.26
C SER A 199 -8.18 20.10 17.16
N GLY A 200 -6.96 20.37 16.81
CA GLY A 200 -6.12 19.53 15.96
C GLY A 200 -6.12 19.93 14.48
N ALA A 201 -4.95 20.02 13.92
CA ALA A 201 -4.73 20.38 12.52
C ALA A 201 -3.58 19.55 11.95
N GLU A 202 -3.50 18.29 12.37
CA GLU A 202 -2.55 17.33 11.87
C GLU A 202 -2.86 16.96 10.43
N GLY A 203 -1.84 16.71 9.62
CA GLY A 203 -1.98 16.22 8.26
C GLY A 203 -2.51 14.79 8.22
N SER A 204 -3.30 14.44 7.20
CA SER A 204 -3.80 13.08 7.02
C SER A 204 -2.72 12.16 6.45
N GLY A 205 -2.75 10.86 6.82
CA GLY A 205 -1.91 9.83 6.19
C GLY A 205 -2.26 9.63 4.73
N GLY A 206 -1.27 9.35 3.87
CA GLY A 206 -1.48 9.03 2.46
C GLY A 206 -2.07 7.64 2.24
N GLY A 207 -2.81 7.42 1.16
CA GLY A 207 -3.30 6.10 0.76
C GLY A 207 -2.18 5.19 0.26
N GLY A 208 -2.31 3.88 0.45
CA GLY A 208 -1.38 2.87 -0.08
C GLY A 208 -1.56 2.63 -1.58
N GLY A 209 -0.48 2.25 -2.27
CA GLY A 209 -0.53 1.79 -3.67
C GLY A 209 -1.20 0.42 -3.82
N GLY A 210 -1.75 0.12 -4.97
CA GLY A 210 -2.42 -1.15 -5.24
C GLY A 210 -2.94 -1.20 -6.68
N LEU A 211 -3.60 -2.30 -7.09
CA LEU A 211 -4.28 -2.30 -8.40
C LEU A 211 -5.14 -1.05 -8.51
N TYR A 212 -5.92 -0.78 -7.49
CA TYR A 212 -6.41 0.55 -7.18
C TYR A 212 -5.86 0.99 -5.83
N GLY A 213 -5.37 2.22 -5.77
CA GLY A 213 -4.80 2.77 -4.55
C GLY A 213 -5.85 3.19 -3.54
N GLY A 214 -5.45 3.18 -2.26
CA GLY A 214 -6.29 3.55 -1.14
C GLY A 214 -6.63 5.03 -1.12
N PHE A 215 -7.77 5.36 -0.51
CA PHE A 215 -8.17 6.73 -0.26
C PHE A 215 -7.46 7.30 0.97
N SER A 216 -7.37 8.62 1.02
CA SER A 216 -7.03 9.37 2.22
C SER A 216 -8.20 10.29 2.57
N PRO A 217 -8.56 10.42 3.85
CA PRO A 217 -9.62 11.35 4.25
C PRO A 217 -9.30 12.78 3.84
N GLN A 218 -10.28 13.47 3.24
CA GLN A 218 -10.15 14.81 2.66
C GLN A 218 -11.04 15.86 3.36
N GLU A 219 -11.57 15.53 4.54
CA GLU A 219 -12.47 16.43 5.26
C GLU A 219 -11.71 17.38 6.19
N GLU A 220 -12.13 18.64 6.19
CA GLU A 220 -11.74 19.60 7.21
C GLU A 220 -12.62 19.39 8.45
N GLY A 221 -12.02 19.05 9.57
CA GLY A 221 -12.72 18.86 10.84
C GLY A 221 -11.81 19.13 12.02
N ASP A 222 -12.42 19.41 13.16
CA ASP A 222 -11.74 19.91 14.35
C ASP A 222 -10.87 18.88 15.07
N TYR A 223 -10.96 17.60 14.74
CA TYR A 223 -10.18 16.51 15.34
C TYR A 223 -9.66 15.59 14.24
N THR A 224 -8.36 15.58 13.98
CA THR A 224 -7.86 14.96 12.76
C THR A 224 -6.68 14.06 12.99
N ASN A 225 -6.96 12.84 13.40
CA ASN A 225 -6.00 11.75 13.33
C ASN A 225 -6.45 10.77 12.24
N TRP A 226 -6.17 11.11 10.98
CA TRP A 226 -6.70 10.44 9.82
C TRP A 226 -5.65 9.52 9.19
N ALA A 227 -5.90 8.22 9.23
CA ALA A 227 -5.05 7.24 8.53
C ALA A 227 -5.55 7.03 7.09
N GLY A 228 -4.64 6.88 6.16
CA GLY A 228 -4.94 6.46 4.79
C GLY A 228 -5.38 5.01 4.73
N GLY A 229 -6.22 4.68 3.75
CA GLY A 229 -6.59 3.30 3.40
C GLY A 229 -5.47 2.59 2.65
N GLY A 230 -5.44 1.27 2.71
CA GLY A 230 -4.53 0.45 1.91
C GLY A 230 -4.99 0.30 0.46
N GLY A 231 -4.07 0.00 -0.44
CA GLY A 231 -4.38 -0.35 -1.82
C GLY A 231 -4.80 -1.81 -1.97
N SER A 232 -5.57 -2.13 -3.01
CA SER A 232 -6.02 -3.49 -3.30
C SER A 232 -4.92 -4.33 -3.94
N GLY A 233 -4.95 -5.64 -3.68
CA GLY A 233 -4.14 -6.63 -4.40
C GLY A 233 -4.81 -7.14 -5.66
N TYR A 234 -4.06 -7.88 -6.46
CA TYR A 234 -4.55 -8.53 -7.68
C TYR A 234 -3.74 -9.78 -7.99
N ALA A 235 -4.41 -10.82 -8.41
CA ALA A 235 -3.79 -12.01 -8.97
C ALA A 235 -4.56 -12.42 -10.22
N ASN A 236 -3.91 -12.44 -11.36
CA ASN A 236 -4.53 -12.63 -12.66
C ASN A 236 -4.83 -14.13 -12.90
N SER A 237 -6.01 -14.58 -12.52
CA SER A 237 -6.43 -15.98 -12.70
C SER A 237 -6.62 -16.43 -14.16
N SER A 238 -6.58 -15.50 -15.13
CA SER A 238 -6.57 -15.85 -16.55
C SER A 238 -5.19 -16.21 -17.07
N LEU A 239 -4.12 -15.79 -16.38
CA LEU A 239 -2.73 -16.00 -16.75
C LEU A 239 -1.97 -16.90 -15.78
N LEU A 240 -2.47 -17.03 -14.55
CA LEU A 240 -1.86 -17.79 -13.46
C LEU A 240 -2.78 -18.91 -13.00
N THR A 241 -2.19 -20.05 -12.63
CA THR A 241 -2.84 -21.07 -11.81
C THR A 241 -2.57 -20.80 -10.33
N ASN A 242 -3.41 -21.34 -9.42
CA ASN A 242 -3.31 -21.12 -7.97
C ASN A 242 -3.23 -19.63 -7.57
N ALA A 243 -3.81 -18.75 -8.40
CA ALA A 243 -3.75 -17.30 -8.24
C ALA A 243 -4.53 -16.81 -7.01
N MET A 244 -3.90 -16.08 -6.11
CA MET A 244 -4.54 -15.56 -4.90
C MET A 244 -3.91 -14.25 -4.44
N THR A 245 -4.74 -13.41 -3.81
CA THR A 245 -4.30 -12.22 -3.08
C THR A 245 -4.86 -12.25 -1.66
N ILE A 246 -4.04 -11.89 -0.67
CA ILE A 246 -4.31 -12.01 0.76
C ILE A 246 -4.08 -10.65 1.42
N ALA A 247 -4.98 -10.28 2.30
CA ALA A 247 -4.96 -9.00 3.00
C ALA A 247 -3.88 -8.94 4.09
N GLY A 248 -3.28 -7.77 4.27
CA GLY A 248 -2.20 -7.51 5.21
C GLY A 248 -2.60 -7.48 6.69
N ASP A 249 -3.83 -7.84 7.02
CA ASP A 249 -4.29 -8.09 8.38
C ASP A 249 -4.41 -9.59 8.73
N THR A 250 -4.00 -10.47 7.81
CA THR A 250 -4.04 -11.93 7.95
C THR A 250 -2.64 -12.54 7.91
N ASN A 251 -2.55 -13.84 8.22
CA ASN A 251 -1.29 -14.57 8.18
C ASN A 251 -1.00 -15.10 6.77
N PHE A 252 0.24 -14.98 6.33
CA PHE A 252 0.75 -15.54 5.09
C PHE A 252 2.27 -15.81 5.21
N PRO A 253 2.91 -16.53 4.24
CA PRO A 253 4.36 -16.76 4.26
C PRO A 253 5.15 -15.47 4.27
N SER A 254 6.19 -15.36 5.10
CA SER A 254 7.14 -14.25 5.10
C SER A 254 8.18 -14.43 3.99
N PRO A 255 8.65 -13.36 3.33
CA PRO A 255 9.75 -13.44 2.38
C PRO A 255 11.08 -13.85 3.03
N TYR A 256 11.16 -13.76 4.36
CA TYR A 256 12.31 -14.15 5.16
C TYR A 256 12.20 -15.54 5.79
N GLY A 257 11.14 -16.27 5.47
CA GLY A 257 10.84 -17.60 6.00
C GLY A 257 9.86 -17.59 7.17
N GLY A 258 9.15 -18.69 7.34
CA GLY A 258 8.07 -18.79 8.33
C GLY A 258 6.79 -18.09 7.89
N MET A 259 5.96 -17.69 8.86
CA MET A 259 4.70 -17.00 8.66
C MET A 259 4.74 -15.64 9.34
N GLU A 260 4.09 -14.64 8.73
CA GLU A 260 3.91 -13.30 9.30
C GLU A 260 2.44 -12.86 9.20
N LYS A 261 2.02 -11.96 10.08
CA LYS A 261 0.71 -11.31 10.00
C LYS A 261 0.86 -9.93 9.37
N GLY A 262 0.57 -9.84 8.08
CA GLY A 262 0.87 -8.65 7.31
C GLY A 262 2.37 -8.44 7.13
N HIS A 263 2.79 -7.86 6.01
CA HIS A 263 4.19 -7.50 5.81
C HIS A 263 4.44 -6.14 6.45
N LEU A 264 5.01 -6.17 7.68
CA LEU A 264 5.15 -4.99 8.55
C LEU A 264 6.55 -4.39 8.46
N ASP A 265 6.58 -3.06 8.58
CA ASP A 265 7.78 -2.22 8.79
C ASP A 265 8.92 -2.47 7.80
N ASP A 266 8.56 -2.78 6.57
CA ASP A 266 9.54 -3.06 5.50
C ASP A 266 9.05 -2.56 4.14
N ASP A 267 10.00 -2.40 3.23
CA ASP A 267 9.72 -2.34 1.80
C ASP A 267 9.04 -3.64 1.37
N GLY A 268 8.35 -3.63 0.24
CA GLY A 268 7.82 -4.86 -0.34
C GLY A 268 8.93 -5.85 -0.73
N ALA A 269 8.53 -7.01 -1.15
CA ALA A 269 9.44 -8.05 -1.66
C ALA A 269 8.81 -8.77 -2.85
N CYS A 270 9.65 -9.41 -3.65
CA CYS A 270 9.23 -10.36 -4.68
C CYS A 270 10.14 -11.59 -4.67
N ILE A 271 9.52 -12.76 -4.82
CA ILE A 271 10.24 -14.03 -4.97
C ILE A 271 9.71 -14.76 -6.19
N VAL A 272 10.62 -15.23 -7.03
CA VAL A 272 10.34 -16.13 -8.15
C VAL A 272 11.06 -17.45 -7.90
N THR A 273 10.30 -18.54 -7.82
CA THR A 273 10.83 -19.88 -7.54
C THR A 273 10.44 -20.82 -8.66
N GLN A 274 11.42 -21.50 -9.27
CA GLN A 274 11.13 -22.60 -10.18
C GLN A 274 10.66 -23.83 -9.38
N ILE A 275 9.47 -24.34 -9.68
CA ILE A 275 8.85 -25.45 -8.94
C ILE A 275 8.82 -26.77 -9.72
N SER A 276 8.91 -26.71 -11.06
CA SER A 276 9.09 -27.90 -11.90
C SER A 276 9.83 -27.55 -13.22
N PHE A 277 10.27 -28.58 -13.93
CA PHE A 277 10.93 -28.51 -15.24
C PHE A 277 10.01 -28.99 -16.34
#